data_9429bca6a895af3b9887043eb8851e74
#
_entry.id   9429bca6a895af3b9887043eb8851e74
#
_cell.length_a   1.000
_cell.length_b   1.000
_cell.length_c   1.000
_cell.angle_alpha   90.00
_cell.angle_beta   90.00
_cell.angle_gamma   90.00
#
_symmetry.space_group_name_H-M   'P 1'
#
loop_
_entity.id
_entity.type
_entity.pdbx_description
1 polymer ?
#
loop_
_entity_poly.entity_id
_entity_poly.type
_entity_poly.pdbx_seq_one_letter_code
_entity_poly.pdbx_strand_id
1 'polypeptide(L)'
;MFGKSLIRNKKHCLLAVRKNNIYYCASYDNDDYCEVITSINTGEKFYSLASFVQSIIGLKSVNEFSECLYYSSKKNKWRQVKYLYKKL
;
A
#
# COMPACT_ATOMS: atom_id res chain seq x y z
N MET A 1 12.54 15.94 -0.82
CA MET A 1 11.73 16.05 -1.14
C MET A 1 10.90 15.34 -0.63
N PHE A 2 10.34 15.45 -0.14
CA PHE A 2 9.57 14.81 0.26
C PHE A 2 8.75 14.57 -0.57
N GLY A 3 8.00 14.19 -0.39
CA GLY A 3 7.11 13.93 -1.18
C GLY A 3 7.28 12.91 -2.11
N LYS A 4 8.17 12.01 -1.98
CA LYS A 4 8.26 11.01 -2.83
C LYS A 4 7.14 10.16 -2.66
N SER A 5 6.29 9.97 -3.59
CA SER A 5 5.17 9.08 -3.54
C SER A 5 5.64 7.66 -3.52
N LEU A 6 5.00 6.86 -2.72
CA LEU A 6 5.29 5.46 -2.68
C LEU A 6 5.04 4.81 -4.00
N ILE A 7 3.94 5.12 -4.62
CA ILE A 7 3.57 4.55 -5.90
C ILE A 7 3.63 5.64 -6.94
N ARG A 8 4.77 5.69 -7.62
CA ARG A 8 5.10 6.84 -8.41
C ARG A 8 4.12 7.24 -9.46
N ASN A 9 3.67 6.37 -10.23
CA ASN A 9 2.84 6.74 -11.36
C ASN A 9 1.37 6.43 -11.16
N LYS A 10 0.97 6.26 -9.89
CA LYS A 10 -0.41 5.91 -9.62
C LYS A 10 -0.98 6.88 -8.64
N LYS A 11 -2.08 7.52 -8.99
CA LYS A 11 -2.75 8.41 -8.08
C LYS A 11 -3.81 7.70 -7.29
N HIS A 12 -4.25 6.55 -7.75
CA HIS A 12 -5.29 5.80 -7.10
C HIS A 12 -5.12 4.33 -7.43
N CYS A 13 -5.11 3.49 -6.43
CA CYS A 13 -5.08 2.05 -6.67
C CYS A 13 -5.53 1.31 -5.42
N LEU A 14 -5.72 0.01 -5.57
CA LEU A 14 -6.15 -0.84 -4.48
C LEU A 14 -4.94 -1.54 -3.89
N LEU A 15 -4.82 -1.49 -2.58
CA LEU A 15 -3.76 -2.16 -1.86
C LEU A 15 -4.34 -3.24 -0.96
N ALA A 16 -3.52 -4.18 -0.57
CA ALA A 16 -3.91 -5.20 0.37
C ALA A 16 -2.72 -5.73 1.11
N VAL A 17 -2.95 -6.17 2.34
CA VAL A 17 -1.97 -6.92 3.10
C VAL A 17 -2.62 -8.25 3.43
N ARG A 18 -1.89 -9.34 3.19
CA ARG A 18 -2.41 -10.65 3.47
C ARG A 18 -1.86 -11.15 4.80
N LYS A 19 -2.76 -11.57 5.67
CA LYS A 19 -2.37 -12.12 6.95
C LYS A 19 -3.32 -13.26 7.26
N ASN A 20 -2.78 -14.44 7.56
CA ASN A 20 -3.58 -15.62 7.88
C ASN A 20 -4.60 -15.93 6.80
N ASN A 21 -4.17 -15.78 5.55
CA ASN A 21 -5.01 -16.04 4.38
C ASN A 21 -6.18 -15.07 4.23
N ILE A 22 -6.12 -13.95 4.93
CA ILE A 22 -7.14 -12.91 4.80
C ILE A 22 -6.49 -11.69 4.17
N TYR A 23 -7.17 -11.13 3.17
CA TYR A 23 -6.68 -9.92 2.53
C TYR A 23 -7.35 -8.72 3.18
N TYR A 24 -6.54 -7.83 3.73
CA TYR A 24 -7.02 -6.59 4.33
C TYR A 24 -6.79 -5.49 3.31
N CYS A 25 -7.87 -5.07 2.68
CA CYS A 25 -7.79 -4.16 1.54
C CYS A 25 -7.91 -2.70 1.94
N ALA A 26 -7.31 -1.85 1.14
CA ALA A 26 -7.39 -0.42 1.36
C ALA A 26 -7.31 0.31 0.03
N SER A 27 -7.85 1.49 -0.01
CA SER A 27 -7.70 2.32 -1.19
C SER A 27 -6.53 3.27 -0.99
N TYR A 28 -5.75 3.46 -2.01
CA TYR A 28 -4.59 4.32 -1.99
C TYR A 28 -4.86 5.54 -2.84
N ASP A 29 -4.69 6.70 -2.26
CA ASP A 29 -4.82 7.95 -2.99
C ASP A 29 -3.59 8.79 -2.77
N ASN A 30 -3.19 9.47 -3.78
CA ASN A 30 -1.97 10.26 -3.73
C ASN A 30 -2.20 11.55 -4.48
N ASP A 31 -2.08 12.67 -3.77
CA ASP A 31 -2.04 13.93 -4.49
C ASP A 31 -0.57 14.38 -4.46
N ASP A 32 -0.31 15.61 -4.81
CA ASP A 32 1.08 16.04 -4.94
C ASP A 32 1.79 16.20 -3.60
N TYR A 33 1.06 16.15 -2.51
CA TYR A 33 1.62 16.45 -1.22
C TYR A 33 1.66 15.29 -0.26
N CYS A 34 0.73 14.40 -0.35
CA CYS A 34 0.72 13.28 0.58
C CYS A 34 -0.01 12.10 0.00
N GLU A 35 0.22 10.95 0.59
CA GLU A 35 -0.50 9.76 0.24
C GLU A 35 -1.41 9.39 1.40
N VAL A 36 -2.57 8.88 1.08
CA VAL A 36 -3.55 8.48 2.06
C VAL A 36 -4.01 7.07 1.75
N ILE A 37 -3.94 6.19 2.74
CA ILE A 37 -4.36 4.81 2.59
C ILE A 37 -5.55 4.62 3.51
N THR A 38 -6.70 4.31 2.94
CA THR A 38 -7.93 4.20 3.70
C THR A 38 -8.37 2.75 3.73
N SER A 39 -8.46 2.18 4.92
CA SER A 39 -8.90 0.81 5.09
C SER A 39 -10.34 0.68 4.60
N ILE A 40 -10.60 -0.32 3.76
CA ILE A 40 -11.94 -0.52 3.25
C ILE A 40 -12.85 -1.05 4.34
N ASN A 41 -12.31 -1.88 5.23
CA ASN A 41 -13.14 -2.46 6.28
C ASN A 41 -13.51 -1.49 7.39
N THR A 42 -12.60 -0.62 7.78
CA THR A 42 -12.83 0.21 8.96
C THR A 42 -12.95 1.69 8.65
N GLY A 43 -12.49 2.10 7.48
CA GLY A 43 -12.45 3.52 7.14
C GLY A 43 -11.29 4.26 7.77
N GLU A 44 -10.45 3.56 8.50
CA GLU A 44 -9.29 4.18 9.13
C GLU A 44 -8.29 4.65 8.09
N LYS A 45 -7.69 5.81 8.31
CA LYS A 45 -6.75 6.37 7.37
C LYS A 45 -5.32 6.27 7.88
N PHE A 46 -4.43 5.97 6.97
CA PHE A 46 -3.01 5.89 7.26
C PHE A 46 -2.28 6.78 6.27
N TYR A 47 -1.21 7.39 6.72
CA TYR A 47 -0.50 8.35 5.89
C TYR A 47 0.88 7.86 5.49
N SER A 48 1.16 6.59 5.72
CA SER A 48 2.35 5.94 5.20
C SER A 48 2.05 4.47 5.00
N LEU A 49 2.76 3.86 4.08
CA LEU A 49 2.58 2.45 3.83
C LEU A 49 2.99 1.64 5.05
N ALA A 50 4.06 2.04 5.71
CA ALA A 50 4.52 1.31 6.88
C ALA A 50 3.47 1.28 7.97
N SER A 51 2.80 2.41 8.21
CA SER A 51 1.76 2.47 9.22
C SER A 51 0.62 1.52 8.91
N PHE A 52 0.20 1.49 7.64
CA PHE A 52 -0.87 0.60 7.24
C PHE A 52 -0.48 -0.86 7.45
N VAL A 53 0.70 -1.24 6.99
CA VAL A 53 1.14 -2.62 7.10
C VAL A 53 1.30 -3.03 8.57
N GLN A 54 1.88 -2.14 9.37
CA GLN A 54 2.07 -2.43 10.79
C GLN A 54 0.75 -2.62 11.51
N SER A 55 -0.27 -1.87 11.12
CA SER A 55 -1.56 -1.97 11.79
C SER A 55 -2.17 -3.35 11.60
N ILE A 56 -1.81 -4.03 10.53
CA ILE A 56 -2.34 -5.35 10.25
C ILE A 56 -1.43 -6.45 10.77
N ILE A 57 -0.14 -6.34 10.50
CA ILE A 57 0.80 -7.38 10.86
C ILE A 57 1.20 -7.32 12.33
N GLY A 58 1.28 -6.10 12.86
CA GLY A 58 1.55 -5.94 14.26
C GLY A 58 3.01 -5.98 14.64
N LEU A 59 3.91 -5.94 13.68
CA LEU A 59 5.33 -5.93 13.98
C LEU A 59 5.87 -4.52 13.86
N LYS A 60 6.82 -4.19 14.72
CA LYS A 60 7.41 -2.89 14.65
C LYS A 60 8.23 -2.68 13.43
N SER A 61 8.91 -3.69 13.00
CA SER A 61 9.79 -3.59 11.84
C SER A 61 9.25 -4.49 10.77
N VAL A 62 8.70 -3.93 9.73
CA VAL A 62 8.16 -4.70 8.63
C VAL A 62 8.76 -4.19 7.35
N ASN A 63 8.86 -5.07 6.38
CA ASN A 63 9.26 -4.65 5.05
C ASN A 63 7.97 -4.37 4.28
N GLU A 64 7.53 -3.12 4.34
CA GLU A 64 6.24 -2.76 3.76
C GLU A 64 6.20 -2.99 2.26
N PHE A 65 7.33 -2.94 1.59
CA PHE A 65 7.35 -3.15 0.15
C PHE A 65 7.13 -4.61 -0.23
N SER A 66 7.46 -5.53 0.67
CA SER A 66 7.24 -6.94 0.43
C SER A 66 5.91 -7.41 0.98
N GLU A 67 5.47 -6.81 2.08
CA GLU A 67 4.23 -7.26 2.73
C GLU A 67 2.98 -6.67 2.09
N CYS A 68 3.09 -5.53 1.45
CA CYS A 68 1.93 -4.90 0.86
C CYS A 68 1.82 -5.25 -0.62
N LEU A 69 0.60 -5.50 -1.06
CA LEU A 69 0.31 -5.85 -2.43
C LEU A 69 -0.51 -4.75 -3.06
N TYR A 70 -0.39 -4.61 -4.37
CA TYR A 70 -1.29 -3.74 -5.12
C TYR A 70 -1.94 -4.57 -6.22
N TYR A 71 -3.13 -4.18 -6.62
CA TYR A 71 -3.80 -4.92 -7.67
C TYR A 71 -3.40 -4.35 -9.02
N SER A 72 -2.84 -5.21 -9.87
CA SER A 72 -2.43 -4.81 -11.21
C SER A 72 -3.51 -5.17 -12.21
N SER A 73 -4.19 -4.16 -12.72
CA SER A 73 -5.22 -4.43 -13.72
C SER A 73 -4.61 -4.91 -15.03
N LYS A 74 -3.38 -4.49 -15.32
CA LYS A 74 -2.71 -4.99 -16.49
C LYS A 74 -2.48 -6.46 -16.46
N LYS A 75 -2.10 -6.99 -15.30
CA LYS A 75 -1.80 -8.40 -15.15
C LYS A 75 -2.91 -9.18 -14.50
N ASN A 76 -3.96 -8.48 -14.07
CA ASN A 76 -5.11 -9.10 -13.45
C ASN A 76 -4.74 -9.92 -12.23
N LYS A 77 -3.85 -9.38 -11.42
CA LYS A 77 -3.46 -10.10 -10.20
C LYS A 77 -2.82 -9.16 -9.21
N TRP A 78 -2.71 -9.64 -7.98
CA TRP A 78 -2.01 -8.91 -6.93
C TRP A 78 -0.52 -9.08 -7.12
N ARG A 79 0.22 -7.98 -6.89
CA ARG A 79 1.67 -8.01 -6.96
C ARG A 79 2.22 -7.24 -5.79
N GLN A 80 3.44 -7.57 -5.38
CA GLN A 80 4.09 -6.86 -4.30
C GLN A 80 4.41 -5.44 -4.73
N VAL A 81 4.22 -4.50 -3.81
CA VAL A 81 4.44 -3.09 -4.09
C VAL A 81 5.87 -2.83 -4.50
N LYS A 82 6.81 -3.65 -4.05
CA LYS A 82 8.21 -3.44 -4.41
C LYS A 82 8.44 -3.39 -5.92
N TYR A 83 7.56 -4.01 -6.69
CA TYR A 83 7.74 -3.99 -8.15
C TYR A 83 7.38 -2.64 -8.76
N LEU A 84 6.71 -1.78 -8.02
CA LEU A 84 6.44 -0.44 -8.49
C LEU A 84 7.63 0.47 -8.28
N TYR A 85 8.52 0.07 -7.39
CA TYR A 85 9.66 0.89 -7.06
C TYR A 85 10.95 0.47 -7.69
N LYS A 86 10.95 -0.59 -8.42
CA LYS A 86 12.20 -1.13 -8.88
C LYS A 86 12.97 -0.21 -9.80
N LYS A 87 12.32 0.74 -10.36
CA LYS A 87 13.02 1.64 -11.26
C LYS A 87 13.57 2.87 -10.61
N LEU A 88 13.49 2.96 -9.36
CA LEU A 88 14.04 4.14 -8.68
C LEU A 88 15.56 4.16 -8.63
#